data_9a433a5af29577c246fe6f8c7968a18c
#
_entry.id   9a433a5af29577c246fe6f8c7968a18c
#
_cell.length_a   1.000
_cell.length_b   1.000
_cell.length_c   1.000
_cell.angle_alpha   90.00
_cell.angle_beta   90.00
_cell.angle_gamma   90.00
#
_symmetry.space_group_name_H-M   'P 1'
#
loop_
_entity.id
_entity.type
_entity.pdbx_description
1 polymer ?
#
loop_
_entity_poly.entity_id
_entity_poly.type
_entity_poly.pdbx_seq_one_letter_code
_entity_poly.pdbx_strand_id
1 'polypeptide(L)'
;MIKMVHSILRFSGRYAGRIRTAYIFSFLKSICSNAPVFIAVIVLNLLMEGNLDISGCCAAAAVLLAFFGLTSVFTNLSDRFQSTAGYEMMAQKRLEFAAHLRKLPMGYFTEGNLGRISSVLSSDMIFIEENAMNIVADVASDIFTQAILVIFLFTLHPLLGAAAMATVLVAVIIGIVFYKILKSD
;
A
#
# COMPACT_ATOMS: atom_id res chain seq x y z
N MET A 1 10.73 4.56 -6.79
CA MET A 1 9.35 4.24 -6.44
C MET A 1 8.34 4.60 -7.55
N ILE A 2 8.16 5.86 -7.93
CA ILE A 2 7.20 6.27 -8.98
C ILE A 2 7.44 5.56 -10.31
N LYS A 3 8.70 5.36 -10.75
CA LYS A 3 9.04 4.58 -11.95
C LYS A 3 8.62 3.10 -11.84
N MET A 4 8.68 2.53 -10.65
CA MET A 4 8.31 1.13 -10.39
C MET A 4 6.79 0.96 -10.44
N VAL A 5 6.04 1.85 -9.81
CA VAL A 5 4.58 1.90 -9.88
C VAL A 5 4.11 2.14 -11.33
N HIS A 6 4.75 3.06 -12.05
CA HIS A 6 4.43 3.31 -13.46
C HIS A 6 4.78 2.11 -14.38
N SER A 7 5.87 1.41 -14.11
CA SER A 7 6.20 0.17 -14.82
C SER A 7 5.18 -0.93 -14.54
N ILE A 8 4.76 -1.12 -13.30
CA ILE A 8 3.75 -2.10 -12.91
C ILE A 8 2.41 -1.78 -13.58
N LEU A 9 1.98 -0.51 -13.59
CA LEU A 9 0.77 -0.06 -14.29
C LEU A 9 0.87 -0.26 -15.82
N ARG A 10 2.04 -0.06 -16.40
CA ARG A 10 2.28 -0.29 -17.84
C ARG A 10 2.27 -1.77 -18.20
N PHE A 11 2.75 -2.63 -17.30
CA PHE A 11 2.69 -4.10 -17.45
C PHE A 11 1.28 -4.66 -17.22
N SER A 12 0.41 -3.95 -16.52
CA SER A 12 -0.92 -4.44 -16.12
C SER A 12 -2.03 -4.20 -17.15
N GLY A 13 -1.73 -3.80 -18.38
CA GLY A 13 -2.67 -3.35 -19.43
C GLY A 13 -4.07 -4.00 -19.45
N ARG A 14 -4.16 -5.31 -19.27
CA ARG A 14 -5.44 -6.05 -19.22
C ARG A 14 -6.09 -6.04 -17.82
N TYR A 15 -5.30 -5.81 -16.77
CA TYR A 15 -5.71 -5.86 -15.35
C TYR A 15 -5.89 -4.48 -14.73
N ALA A 16 -5.67 -3.40 -15.50
CA ALA A 16 -5.75 -2.01 -15.05
C ALA A 16 -7.10 -1.67 -14.36
N GLY A 17 -8.20 -2.30 -14.77
CA GLY A 17 -9.51 -2.13 -14.16
C GLY A 17 -9.54 -2.61 -12.70
N ARG A 18 -9.02 -3.80 -12.41
CA ARG A 18 -8.98 -4.39 -11.06
C ARG A 18 -8.04 -3.61 -10.14
N ILE A 19 -6.91 -3.17 -10.65
CA ILE A 19 -5.96 -2.34 -9.88
C ILE A 19 -6.60 -0.99 -9.55
N ARG A 20 -7.35 -0.40 -10.47
CA ARG A 20 -8.06 0.87 -10.21
C ARG A 20 -9.15 0.72 -9.14
N THR A 21 -9.88 -0.39 -9.13
CA THR A 21 -10.83 -0.68 -8.04
C THR A 21 -10.12 -0.91 -6.71
N ALA A 22 -8.99 -1.60 -6.70
CA ALA A 22 -8.17 -1.77 -5.49
C ALA A 22 -7.71 -0.41 -4.91
N TYR A 23 -7.26 0.53 -5.74
CA TYR A 23 -6.89 1.88 -5.28
C TYR A 23 -8.06 2.67 -4.71
N ILE A 24 -9.28 2.51 -5.25
CA ILE A 24 -10.48 3.13 -4.68
C ILE A 24 -10.74 2.58 -3.28
N PHE A 25 -10.65 1.26 -3.08
CA PHE A 25 -10.81 0.65 -1.76
C PHE A 25 -9.68 1.03 -0.80
N SER A 26 -8.43 1.15 -1.28
CA SER A 26 -7.31 1.66 -0.49
C SER A 26 -7.54 3.11 -0.05
N PHE A 27 -8.10 3.95 -0.90
CA PHE A 27 -8.45 5.32 -0.55
C PHE A 27 -9.56 5.38 0.51
N LEU A 28 -10.63 4.57 0.36
CA LEU A 28 -11.69 4.46 1.37
C LEU A 28 -11.15 3.92 2.71
N LYS A 29 -10.29 2.88 2.66
CA LYS A 29 -9.56 2.38 3.83
C LYS A 29 -8.80 3.50 4.53
N SER A 30 -8.10 4.34 3.77
CA SER A 30 -7.30 5.44 4.31
C SER A 30 -8.14 6.51 5.03
N ILE A 31 -9.33 6.83 4.49
CA ILE A 31 -10.28 7.73 5.16
C ILE A 31 -10.73 7.11 6.50
N CYS A 32 -11.16 5.86 6.49
CA CYS A 32 -11.62 5.16 7.69
C CYS A 32 -10.50 5.00 8.73
N SER A 33 -9.27 4.77 8.29
CA SER A 33 -8.10 4.62 9.16
C SER A 33 -7.74 5.92 9.90
N ASN A 34 -8.06 7.09 9.33
CA ASN A 34 -7.89 8.39 9.99
C ASN A 34 -9.05 8.78 10.91
N ALA A 35 -10.15 8.03 10.92
CA ALA A 35 -11.33 8.33 11.74
C ALA A 35 -11.02 8.50 13.23
N PRO A 36 -10.13 7.72 13.90
CA PRO A 36 -9.78 7.92 15.29
C PRO A 36 -9.23 9.33 15.58
N VAL A 37 -8.43 9.89 14.68
CA VAL A 37 -7.88 11.24 14.84
C VAL A 37 -8.98 12.29 14.70
N PHE A 38 -9.89 12.13 13.73
CA PHE A 38 -11.01 13.04 13.54
C PHE A 38 -11.95 13.04 14.73
N ILE A 39 -12.29 11.85 15.25
CA ILE A 39 -13.17 11.69 16.41
C ILE A 39 -12.49 12.23 17.66
N ALA A 40 -11.18 12.01 17.85
CA ALA A 40 -10.44 12.58 18.98
C ALA A 40 -10.52 14.10 19.02
N VAL A 41 -10.39 14.77 17.88
CA VAL A 41 -10.52 16.23 17.79
C VAL A 41 -11.94 16.69 18.15
N ILE A 42 -12.96 15.99 17.65
CA ILE A 42 -14.36 16.30 17.96
C ILE A 42 -14.64 16.13 19.45
N VAL A 43 -14.18 15.04 20.05
CA VAL A 43 -14.36 14.79 21.50
C VAL A 43 -13.63 15.82 22.34
N LEU A 44 -12.40 16.24 21.95
CA LEU A 44 -11.65 17.28 22.63
C LEU A 44 -12.38 18.62 22.58
N ASN A 45 -12.94 19.00 21.44
CA ASN A 45 -13.71 20.24 21.31
C ASN A 45 -14.97 20.20 22.20
N LEU A 46 -15.71 19.12 22.22
CA LEU A 46 -16.87 18.95 23.10
C LEU A 46 -16.49 19.00 24.58
N LEU A 47 -15.33 18.47 24.94
CA LEU A 47 -14.80 18.54 26.29
C LEU A 47 -14.45 20.00 26.70
N MET A 48 -13.83 20.74 25.79
CA MET A 48 -13.47 22.16 26.04
C MET A 48 -14.70 23.07 26.17
N GLU A 49 -15.78 22.75 25.47
CA GLU A 49 -17.06 23.44 25.56
C GLU A 49 -17.88 23.06 26.82
N GLY A 50 -17.42 22.07 27.60
CA GLY A 50 -18.12 21.56 28.76
C GLY A 50 -19.40 20.77 28.47
N ASN A 51 -19.61 20.40 27.21
CA ASN A 51 -20.81 19.72 26.72
C ASN A 51 -20.62 18.19 26.60
N LEU A 52 -19.53 17.64 27.17
CA LEU A 52 -19.26 16.20 27.09
C LEU A 52 -20.10 15.47 28.17
N ASP A 53 -21.12 14.74 27.70
CA ASP A 53 -21.92 13.85 28.52
C ASP A 53 -21.51 12.38 28.30
N ILE A 54 -21.86 11.49 29.22
CA ILE A 54 -21.63 10.03 29.13
C ILE A 54 -22.23 9.47 27.81
N SER A 55 -23.39 9.98 27.40
CA SER A 55 -24.01 9.62 26.11
C SER A 55 -23.13 9.99 24.91
N GLY A 56 -22.45 11.12 24.93
CA GLY A 56 -21.51 11.56 23.91
C GLY A 56 -20.27 10.68 23.82
N CYS A 57 -19.72 10.26 24.96
CA CYS A 57 -18.61 9.30 25.02
C CYS A 57 -19.00 7.93 24.45
N CYS A 58 -20.18 7.42 24.82
CA CYS A 58 -20.67 6.15 24.28
C CYS A 58 -20.92 6.22 22.76
N ALA A 59 -21.46 7.34 22.28
CA ALA A 59 -21.66 7.56 20.84
C ALA A 59 -20.33 7.61 20.10
N ALA A 60 -19.32 8.33 20.59
CA ALA A 60 -17.99 8.38 20.02
C ALA A 60 -17.33 7.00 19.97
N ALA A 61 -17.45 6.22 21.05
CA ALA A 61 -16.93 4.84 21.08
C ALA A 61 -17.64 3.93 20.07
N ALA A 62 -18.95 4.02 19.94
CA ALA A 62 -19.71 3.24 18.96
C ALA A 62 -19.32 3.59 17.52
N VAL A 63 -19.14 4.87 17.22
CA VAL A 63 -18.68 5.35 15.91
C VAL A 63 -17.27 4.86 15.62
N LEU A 64 -16.35 4.90 16.58
CA LEU A 64 -15.00 4.34 16.44
C LEU A 64 -15.02 2.85 16.10
N LEU A 65 -15.82 2.07 16.81
CA LEU A 65 -15.96 0.64 16.54
C LEU A 65 -16.53 0.37 15.14
N ALA A 66 -17.52 1.16 14.70
CA ALA A 66 -18.06 1.07 13.34
C ALA A 66 -17.00 1.37 12.28
N PHE A 67 -16.20 2.42 12.46
CA PHE A 67 -15.08 2.74 11.55
C PHE A 67 -13.99 1.66 11.55
N PHE A 68 -13.71 1.06 12.70
CA PHE A 68 -12.76 -0.06 12.79
C PHE A 68 -13.24 -1.28 11.98
N GLY A 69 -14.53 -1.64 12.12
CA GLY A 69 -15.13 -2.68 11.30
C GLY A 69 -15.10 -2.37 9.81
N LEU A 70 -15.43 -1.13 9.44
CA LEU A 70 -15.41 -0.66 8.05
C LEU A 70 -13.99 -0.69 7.45
N THR A 71 -12.99 -0.27 8.23
CA THR A 71 -11.56 -0.34 7.84
C THR A 71 -11.15 -1.78 7.55
N SER A 72 -11.54 -2.73 8.41
CA SER A 72 -11.25 -4.16 8.21
C SER A 72 -11.88 -4.69 6.91
N VAL A 73 -13.12 -4.33 6.63
CA VAL A 73 -13.80 -4.71 5.38
C VAL A 73 -13.08 -4.14 4.16
N PHE A 74 -12.76 -2.84 4.16
CA PHE A 74 -12.07 -2.22 3.03
C PHE A 74 -10.64 -2.75 2.85
N THR A 75 -9.95 -3.09 3.93
CA THR A 75 -8.64 -3.76 3.88
C THR A 75 -8.76 -5.10 3.17
N ASN A 76 -9.67 -5.96 3.61
CA ASN A 76 -9.87 -7.27 2.99
C ASN A 76 -10.26 -7.17 1.51
N LEU A 77 -11.13 -6.21 1.14
CA LEU A 77 -11.48 -5.99 -0.26
C LEU A 77 -10.28 -5.51 -1.08
N SER A 78 -9.54 -4.52 -0.60
CA SER A 78 -8.36 -3.99 -1.27
C SER A 78 -7.33 -5.09 -1.51
N ASP A 79 -6.98 -5.85 -0.47
CA ASP A 79 -6.01 -6.94 -0.52
C ASP A 79 -6.46 -8.04 -1.49
N ARG A 80 -7.74 -8.40 -1.47
CA ARG A 80 -8.30 -9.41 -2.36
C ARG A 80 -8.19 -9.01 -3.85
N PHE A 81 -8.54 -7.77 -4.17
CA PHE A 81 -8.45 -7.29 -5.57
C PHE A 81 -7.01 -7.15 -6.03
N GLN A 82 -6.11 -6.72 -5.15
CA GLN A 82 -4.69 -6.57 -5.43
C GLN A 82 -3.98 -7.91 -5.59
N SER A 83 -4.18 -8.84 -4.64
CA SER A 83 -3.58 -10.17 -4.70
C SER A 83 -4.03 -10.92 -5.94
N THR A 84 -5.32 -10.86 -6.28
CA THR A 84 -5.81 -11.50 -7.51
C THR A 84 -5.13 -10.97 -8.76
N ALA A 85 -4.99 -9.64 -8.88
CA ALA A 85 -4.31 -9.03 -10.02
C ALA A 85 -2.81 -9.40 -10.06
N GLY A 86 -2.17 -9.50 -8.89
CA GLY A 86 -0.78 -9.90 -8.74
C GLY A 86 -0.53 -11.34 -9.19
N TYR A 87 -1.32 -12.26 -8.68
CA TYR A 87 -1.20 -13.67 -9.04
C TYR A 87 -1.43 -13.90 -10.54
N GLU A 88 -2.45 -13.27 -11.13
CA GLU A 88 -2.71 -13.39 -12.57
C GLU A 88 -1.55 -12.81 -13.40
N MET A 89 -0.97 -11.68 -13.00
CA MET A 89 0.17 -11.08 -13.69
C MET A 89 1.41 -11.96 -13.58
N MET A 90 1.69 -12.55 -12.42
CA MET A 90 2.84 -13.45 -12.24
C MET A 90 2.66 -14.77 -12.97
N ALA A 91 1.44 -15.33 -13.01
CA ALA A 91 1.14 -16.51 -13.82
C ALA A 91 1.43 -16.26 -15.30
N GLN A 92 1.03 -15.09 -15.83
CA GLN A 92 1.36 -14.72 -17.21
C GLN A 92 2.87 -14.58 -17.42
N LYS A 93 3.60 -13.98 -16.47
CA LYS A 93 5.07 -13.86 -16.55
C LYS A 93 5.77 -15.21 -16.52
N ARG A 94 5.29 -16.17 -15.74
CA ARG A 94 5.80 -17.56 -15.77
C ARG A 94 5.60 -18.20 -17.13
N LEU A 95 4.45 -18.00 -17.78
CA LEU A 95 4.19 -18.51 -19.12
C LEU A 95 5.10 -17.85 -20.18
N GLU A 96 5.28 -16.53 -20.12
CA GLU A 96 6.20 -15.80 -21.00
C GLU A 96 7.64 -16.30 -20.83
N PHE A 97 8.08 -16.49 -19.58
CA PHE A 97 9.41 -17.03 -19.28
C PHE A 97 9.60 -18.45 -19.80
N ALA A 98 8.63 -19.33 -19.57
CA ALA A 98 8.64 -20.69 -20.10
C ALA A 98 8.67 -20.71 -21.64
N ALA A 99 7.89 -19.82 -22.28
CA ALA A 99 7.91 -19.68 -23.74
C ALA A 99 9.26 -19.19 -24.27
N HIS A 100 9.98 -18.35 -23.50
CA HIS A 100 11.32 -17.90 -23.84
C HIS A 100 12.35 -19.03 -23.69
N LEU A 101 12.29 -19.80 -22.60
CA LEU A 101 13.16 -20.96 -22.39
C LEU A 101 13.04 -21.98 -23.53
N ARG A 102 11.82 -22.24 -24.01
CA ARG A 102 11.58 -23.15 -25.13
C ARG A 102 12.25 -22.75 -26.46
N LYS A 103 12.64 -21.47 -26.59
CA LYS A 103 13.32 -20.96 -27.80
C LYS A 103 14.85 -21.03 -27.69
N LEU A 104 15.38 -21.36 -26.51
CA LEU A 104 16.82 -21.46 -26.33
C LEU A 104 17.39 -22.76 -26.89
N PRO A 105 18.60 -22.72 -27.45
CA PRO A 105 19.26 -23.93 -27.95
C PRO A 105 19.58 -24.90 -26.81
N MET A 106 19.57 -26.21 -27.10
CA MET A 106 19.83 -27.25 -26.07
C MET A 106 21.16 -27.08 -25.33
N GLY A 107 22.17 -26.51 -25.95
CA GLY A 107 23.46 -26.23 -25.31
C GLY A 107 23.42 -25.19 -24.17
N TYR A 108 22.32 -24.46 -24.04
CA TYR A 108 22.09 -23.56 -22.93
C TYR A 108 21.73 -24.29 -21.60
N PHE A 109 21.17 -25.50 -21.71
CA PHE A 109 20.68 -26.28 -20.57
C PHE A 109 21.80 -27.13 -19.95
N THR A 110 22.84 -26.48 -19.46
CA THR A 110 23.88 -27.09 -18.62
C THR A 110 23.39 -27.24 -17.18
N GLU A 111 24.00 -28.13 -16.39
CA GLU A 111 23.62 -28.34 -14.98
C GLU A 111 23.59 -27.03 -14.17
N GLY A 112 24.59 -26.15 -14.36
CA GLY A 112 24.65 -24.84 -13.69
C GLY A 112 23.51 -23.91 -14.11
N ASN A 113 23.18 -23.86 -15.39
CA ASN A 113 22.08 -23.05 -15.89
C ASN A 113 20.71 -23.61 -15.47
N LEU A 114 20.54 -24.93 -15.45
CA LEU A 114 19.33 -25.60 -14.95
C LEU A 114 19.08 -25.28 -13.47
N GLY A 115 20.10 -25.36 -12.64
CA GLY A 115 20.01 -24.96 -11.22
C GLY A 115 19.58 -23.51 -11.06
N ARG A 116 20.16 -22.59 -11.83
CA ARG A 116 19.82 -21.17 -11.82
C ARG A 116 18.40 -20.90 -12.31
N ILE A 117 17.96 -21.55 -13.38
CA ILE A 117 16.58 -21.45 -13.91
C ILE A 117 15.59 -21.96 -12.86
N SER A 118 15.89 -23.12 -12.24
CA SER A 118 15.06 -23.69 -11.18
C SER A 118 14.94 -22.76 -9.98
N SER A 119 16.05 -22.17 -9.52
CA SER A 119 16.06 -21.18 -8.41
C SER A 119 15.20 -19.97 -8.73
N VAL A 120 15.34 -19.40 -9.93
CA VAL A 120 14.53 -18.24 -10.35
C VAL A 120 13.04 -18.59 -10.38
N LEU A 121 12.67 -19.76 -10.92
CA LEU A 121 11.26 -20.16 -11.03
C LEU A 121 10.62 -20.51 -9.67
N SER A 122 11.37 -21.15 -8.79
CA SER A 122 10.83 -21.69 -7.53
C SER A 122 11.00 -20.74 -6.33
N SER A 123 12.02 -19.89 -6.31
CA SER A 123 12.27 -18.99 -5.18
C SER A 123 12.05 -17.54 -5.52
N ASP A 124 12.75 -17.03 -6.54
CA ASP A 124 12.74 -15.59 -6.83
C ASP A 124 11.38 -15.11 -7.32
N MET A 125 10.72 -15.91 -8.19
CA MET A 125 9.40 -15.54 -8.70
C MET A 125 8.32 -15.61 -7.61
N ILE A 126 8.39 -16.57 -6.70
CA ILE A 126 7.46 -16.65 -5.56
C ILE A 126 7.67 -15.47 -4.61
N PHE A 127 8.92 -15.16 -4.29
CA PHE A 127 9.26 -14.02 -3.44
C PHE A 127 8.73 -12.68 -4.01
N ILE A 128 8.89 -12.48 -5.32
CA ILE A 128 8.37 -11.29 -6.00
C ILE A 128 6.83 -11.28 -5.99
N GLU A 129 6.19 -12.44 -6.22
CA GLU A 129 4.74 -12.60 -6.22
C GLU A 129 4.12 -12.21 -4.87
N GLU A 130 4.70 -12.70 -3.77
CA GLU A 130 4.18 -12.46 -2.42
C GLU A 130 4.46 -11.04 -1.92
N ASN A 131 5.66 -10.51 -2.20
CA ASN A 131 6.10 -9.25 -1.61
C ASN A 131 5.81 -8.03 -2.50
N ALA A 132 6.00 -8.13 -3.81
CA ALA A 132 5.93 -6.95 -4.68
C ALA A 132 4.52 -6.34 -4.72
N MET A 133 3.47 -7.17 -4.70
CA MET A 133 2.09 -6.69 -4.75
C MET A 133 1.64 -6.08 -3.43
N ASN A 134 1.99 -6.70 -2.31
CA ASN A 134 1.69 -6.17 -0.98
C ASN A 134 2.37 -4.82 -0.76
N ILE A 135 3.67 -4.70 -1.10
CA ILE A 135 4.41 -3.46 -0.97
C ILE A 135 3.79 -2.31 -1.81
N VAL A 136 3.37 -2.59 -3.04
CA VAL A 136 2.74 -1.56 -3.89
C VAL A 136 1.41 -1.08 -3.30
N ALA A 137 0.64 -2.00 -2.74
CA ALA A 137 -0.61 -1.74 -2.06
C ALA A 137 -0.45 -0.85 -0.84
N ASP A 138 0.44 -1.29 0.04
CA ASP A 138 0.69 -0.63 1.32
C ASP A 138 1.24 0.78 1.09
N VAL A 139 2.21 0.94 0.20
CA VAL A 139 2.77 2.25 -0.15
C VAL A 139 1.70 3.21 -0.69
N ALA A 140 0.78 2.74 -1.55
CA ALA A 140 -0.30 3.58 -2.05
C ALA A 140 -1.28 3.97 -0.93
N SER A 141 -1.64 3.01 -0.07
CA SER A 141 -2.51 3.25 1.09
C SER A 141 -1.87 4.24 2.06
N ASP A 142 -0.58 4.09 2.34
CA ASP A 142 0.16 4.98 3.25
C ASP A 142 0.23 6.42 2.71
N ILE A 143 0.49 6.58 1.41
CA ILE A 143 0.49 7.90 0.77
C ILE A 143 -0.89 8.57 0.92
N PHE A 144 -1.99 7.85 0.68
CA PHE A 144 -3.34 8.39 0.85
C PHE A 144 -3.61 8.73 2.31
N THR A 145 -3.26 7.86 3.24
CA THR A 145 -3.45 8.06 4.69
C THR A 145 -2.71 9.31 5.17
N GLN A 146 -1.45 9.46 4.79
CA GLN A 146 -0.65 10.63 5.15
C GLN A 146 -1.17 11.91 4.49
N ALA A 147 -1.56 11.87 3.23
CA ALA A 147 -2.11 13.04 2.54
C ALA A 147 -3.40 13.54 3.21
N ILE A 148 -4.32 12.63 3.54
CA ILE A 148 -5.58 12.96 4.22
C ILE A 148 -5.29 13.57 5.59
N LEU A 149 -4.39 12.97 6.37
CA LEU A 149 -4.02 13.46 7.69
C LEU A 149 -3.40 14.87 7.65
N VAL A 150 -2.46 15.09 6.74
CA VAL A 150 -1.80 16.40 6.58
C VAL A 150 -2.82 17.48 6.18
N ILE A 151 -3.69 17.19 5.21
CA ILE A 151 -4.75 18.12 4.79
C ILE A 151 -5.66 18.44 5.97
N PHE A 152 -6.08 17.44 6.73
CA PHE A 152 -6.92 17.64 7.91
C PHE A 152 -6.25 18.51 8.97
N LEU A 153 -4.98 18.26 9.28
CA LEU A 153 -4.23 19.09 10.25
C LEU A 153 -4.05 20.53 9.80
N PHE A 154 -3.92 20.78 8.49
CA PHE A 154 -3.93 22.15 7.95
C PHE A 154 -5.27 22.86 8.14
N THR A 155 -6.40 22.15 8.09
CA THR A 155 -7.73 22.74 8.34
C THR A 155 -7.93 23.11 9.82
N LEU A 156 -7.26 22.40 10.75
CA LEU A 156 -7.32 22.70 12.18
C LEU A 156 -6.42 23.88 12.54
N HIS A 157 -5.17 23.84 12.16
CA HIS A 157 -4.20 24.89 12.41
C HIS A 157 -3.02 24.80 11.44
N PRO A 158 -2.60 25.90 10.78
CA PRO A 158 -1.53 25.88 9.79
C PRO A 158 -0.19 25.40 10.36
N LEU A 159 0.09 25.68 11.64
CA LEU A 159 1.33 25.24 12.30
C LEU A 159 1.37 23.72 12.47
N LEU A 160 0.22 23.09 12.81
CA LEU A 160 0.12 21.63 12.95
C LEU A 160 0.30 20.94 11.60
N GLY A 161 -0.32 21.49 10.54
CA GLY A 161 -0.14 21.00 9.19
C GLY A 161 1.30 21.12 8.70
N ALA A 162 1.97 22.23 8.98
CA ALA A 162 3.39 22.43 8.65
C ALA A 162 4.30 21.45 9.40
N ALA A 163 4.06 21.21 10.70
CA ALA A 163 4.81 20.23 11.48
C ALA A 163 4.62 18.81 10.92
N ALA A 164 3.38 18.41 10.59
CA ALA A 164 3.10 17.12 9.98
C ALA A 164 3.77 16.97 8.60
N MET A 165 3.77 18.02 7.78
CA MET A 165 4.48 18.01 6.49
C MET A 165 5.99 17.85 6.70
N ALA A 166 6.57 18.51 7.68
CA ALA A 166 8.00 18.39 8.00
C ALA A 166 8.36 16.94 8.39
N THR A 167 7.54 16.28 9.22
CA THR A 167 7.78 14.85 9.58
C THR A 167 7.74 13.93 8.37
N VAL A 168 6.81 14.13 7.45
CA VAL A 168 6.72 13.36 6.20
C VAL A 168 7.97 13.58 5.34
N LEU A 169 8.44 14.83 5.19
CA LEU A 169 9.66 15.14 4.44
C LEU A 169 10.89 14.47 5.05
N VAL A 170 11.03 14.52 6.38
CA VAL A 170 12.12 13.84 7.10
C VAL A 170 12.08 12.33 6.87
N ALA A 171 10.91 11.70 6.95
CA ALA A 171 10.75 10.27 6.69
C ALA A 171 11.16 9.89 5.26
N VAL A 172 10.78 10.70 4.27
CA VAL A 172 11.17 10.49 2.87
C VAL A 172 12.68 10.63 2.68
N ILE A 173 13.31 11.64 3.30
CA ILE A 173 14.76 11.84 3.23
C ILE A 173 15.50 10.64 3.83
N ILE A 174 15.08 10.19 5.02
CA ILE A 174 15.65 9.01 5.68
C ILE A 174 15.52 7.79 4.76
N GLY A 175 14.35 7.55 4.17
CA GLY A 175 14.15 6.44 3.24
C GLY A 175 15.06 6.49 2.01
N ILE A 176 15.30 7.68 1.44
CA ILE A 176 16.22 7.87 0.32
C ILE A 176 17.67 7.60 0.74
N VAL A 177 18.08 8.04 1.93
CA VAL A 177 19.42 7.82 2.47
C VAL A 177 19.67 6.33 2.68
N PHE A 178 18.75 5.62 3.35
CA PHE A 178 18.84 4.17 3.52
C PHE A 178 18.91 3.43 2.19
N TYR A 179 18.09 3.81 1.22
CA TYR A 179 18.13 3.21 -0.12
C TYR A 179 19.48 3.40 -0.80
N LYS A 180 20.13 4.58 -0.64
CA LYS A 180 21.46 4.83 -1.22
C LYS A 180 22.54 4.01 -0.53
N ILE A 181 22.48 3.86 0.80
CA ILE A 181 23.46 3.06 1.56
C ILE A 181 23.36 1.59 1.15
N LEU A 182 22.15 1.01 1.14
CA LEU A 182 21.91 -0.38 0.74
C LEU A 182 22.29 -0.69 -0.72
N LYS A 183 22.33 0.31 -1.59
CA LYS A 183 22.71 0.13 -2.99
C LYS A 183 24.22 0.29 -3.21
N SER A 184 24.95 0.82 -2.23
CA SER A 184 26.41 1.07 -2.31
C SER A 184 27.23 -0.16 -1.92
N ASP A 185 26.61 -1.16 -1.24
CA ASP A 185 27.14 -2.49 -0.96
C ASP A 185 26.66 -3.49 -2.04
#